data_1b0b7d7a6358e5eb5b543a9a3d5dbac4
#
_entry.id   1b0b7d7a6358e5eb5b543a9a3d5dbac4
#
_cell.length_a   1.000
_cell.length_b   1.000
_cell.length_c   1.000
_cell.angle_alpha   90.00
_cell.angle_beta   90.00
_cell.angle_gamma   90.00
#
_symmetry.space_group_name_H-M   'P 1'
#
loop_
_entity.id
_entity.type
_entity.pdbx_description
1 polymer ?
#
loop_
_entity_poly.entity_id
_entity_poly.type
_entity_poly.pdbx_seq_one_letter_code
_entity_poly.pdbx_strand_id
1 'polypeptide(L)'
;VQNLGWLAWTKDGGTCGTTGKALRMEALQVRFVGSTEPTPEPTVTATPEPTVTATPEPTPTATATPTPTPTVTTPAPTGSTSIAVTADTGMGASGAAVLSSIGSSDVALAAHLGDMAYQSGAGIEQQWCNYVKARVSQPFQLVPGNHEAQNGDGLFSNYAACLPSRLGIGGDYGRGQWWVDSGPVRYIGISPNIALPSGTRQYAAGSSERAWLDGVIQQGKAAGQWVIVGMHIPCLTVGIHGCERDKTLDGDLITQGVDLVVQGHDHNYSRSHQITQLAKVVDSDNAYTKGRGTVFAVVGNGGHKPREITGCPAMWAACSGTNSPGGSTTGWMRIDATGSTLTARLVTTSGPLTDTFTITR
;
A
#
# COMPACT_ATOMS: atom_id res chain seq x y z
N VAL A 1 17.36 24.13 -20.51
CA VAL A 1 18.38 23.09 -20.29
C VAL A 1 19.67 23.75 -19.88
N GLN A 2 20.45 23.12 -18.99
CA GLN A 2 21.69 23.69 -18.44
C GLN A 2 22.62 24.26 -19.52
N ASN A 3 22.95 25.53 -19.37
CA ASN A 3 23.83 26.32 -20.29
C ASN A 3 23.39 26.44 -21.76
N LEU A 4 22.15 26.02 -22.10
CA LEU A 4 21.60 26.10 -23.46
C LEU A 4 20.35 26.98 -23.55
N GLY A 5 19.82 27.48 -22.42
CA GLY A 5 18.59 28.23 -22.36
C GLY A 5 17.35 27.42 -22.76
N TRP A 6 16.36 28.09 -23.32
CA TRP A 6 15.15 27.47 -23.82
C TRP A 6 15.40 26.76 -25.17
N LEU A 7 14.98 25.54 -25.30
CA LEU A 7 14.99 24.77 -26.55
C LEU A 7 13.68 24.99 -27.30
N ALA A 8 13.69 24.65 -28.60
CA ALA A 8 12.51 24.80 -29.45
C ALA A 8 11.31 23.96 -28.91
N TRP A 9 10.11 24.45 -29.18
CA TRP A 9 8.88 23.72 -28.85
C TRP A 9 8.80 22.39 -29.63
N THR A 10 8.41 21.37 -28.94
CA THR A 10 8.05 20.07 -29.55
C THR A 10 6.59 19.73 -29.19
N LYS A 11 5.90 18.97 -30.05
CA LYS A 11 4.51 18.55 -29.88
C LYS A 11 4.36 17.09 -30.24
N ASP A 12 3.22 16.51 -29.89
CA ASP A 12 2.78 15.19 -30.33
C ASP A 12 3.82 14.08 -30.05
N GLY A 13 4.40 14.07 -28.84
CA GLY A 13 5.37 13.06 -28.43
C GLY A 13 6.81 13.28 -28.91
N GLY A 14 7.09 14.41 -29.55
CA GLY A 14 8.47 14.77 -29.94
C GLY A 14 9.41 14.93 -28.74
N THR A 15 10.68 14.57 -28.90
CA THR A 15 11.68 14.67 -27.82
C THR A 15 11.98 16.14 -27.51
N CYS A 16 11.80 16.53 -26.24
CA CYS A 16 12.16 17.85 -25.73
C CYS A 16 13.38 17.68 -24.82
N GLY A 17 14.53 18.21 -25.21
CA GLY A 17 15.75 18.14 -24.42
C GLY A 17 16.98 17.77 -25.21
N THR A 18 18.03 17.32 -24.51
CA THR A 18 19.26 16.82 -25.10
C THR A 18 19.48 15.36 -24.72
N THR A 19 19.87 14.53 -25.68
CA THR A 19 20.22 13.14 -25.44
C THR A 19 21.73 12.95 -25.40
N GLY A 20 22.22 12.11 -24.47
CA GLY A 20 23.64 11.73 -24.37
C GLY A 20 24.59 12.81 -23.86
N LYS A 21 24.12 13.93 -23.36
CA LYS A 21 24.97 15.06 -22.90
C LYS A 21 25.00 15.27 -21.38
N ALA A 22 24.31 14.43 -20.60
CA ALA A 22 24.24 14.53 -19.14
C ALA A 22 23.89 15.93 -18.59
N LEU A 23 23.11 16.73 -19.33
CA LEU A 23 22.69 18.07 -18.93
C LEU A 23 21.35 18.02 -18.20
N ARG A 24 21.23 18.69 -17.07
CA ARG A 24 19.98 18.74 -16.30
C ARG A 24 18.94 19.64 -16.95
N MET A 25 17.67 19.30 -16.78
CA MET A 25 16.55 20.17 -17.07
C MET A 25 16.41 21.21 -15.94
N GLU A 26 16.37 22.50 -16.26
CA GLU A 26 16.25 23.58 -15.28
C GLU A 26 14.83 24.15 -15.21
N ALA A 27 14.09 24.09 -16.31
CA ALA A 27 12.69 24.47 -16.37
C ALA A 27 11.97 23.72 -17.50
N LEU A 28 10.66 23.49 -17.32
CA LEU A 28 9.75 22.96 -18.34
C LEU A 28 8.55 23.89 -18.46
N GLN A 29 8.18 24.26 -19.68
CA GLN A 29 6.95 24.98 -19.99
C GLN A 29 6.06 24.10 -20.85
N VAL A 30 4.80 23.93 -20.48
CA VAL A 30 3.80 23.17 -21.23
C VAL A 30 2.70 24.12 -21.68
N ARG A 31 2.33 24.06 -22.98
CA ARG A 31 1.19 24.78 -23.54
C ARG A 31 0.18 23.79 -24.11
N PHE A 32 -1.07 24.01 -23.80
CA PHE A 32 -2.18 23.35 -24.51
C PHE A 32 -2.62 24.26 -25.65
N VAL A 33 -2.44 23.82 -26.89
CA VAL A 33 -2.87 24.59 -28.07
C VAL A 33 -4.30 24.16 -28.39
N GLY A 34 -5.27 24.93 -27.91
CA GLY A 34 -6.65 24.86 -28.40
C GLY A 34 -6.79 25.63 -29.71
N SER A 35 -7.89 25.43 -30.45
CA SER A 35 -8.13 25.97 -31.79
C SER A 35 -8.40 27.51 -31.90
N THR A 36 -8.07 28.29 -30.87
CA THR A 36 -8.18 29.76 -30.91
C THR A 36 -6.88 30.38 -30.44
N GLU A 37 -6.27 31.15 -31.33
CA GLU A 37 -5.04 31.93 -31.12
C GLU A 37 -5.30 33.04 -30.09
N PRO A 38 -4.48 33.22 -29.02
CA PRO A 38 -4.61 34.37 -28.14
C PRO A 38 -4.07 35.62 -28.82
N THR A 39 -4.83 36.70 -28.74
CA THR A 39 -4.47 38.06 -29.17
C THR A 39 -3.13 38.48 -28.55
N PRO A 40 -2.20 39.11 -29.28
CA PRO A 40 -0.92 39.55 -28.74
C PRO A 40 -1.12 40.59 -27.63
N GLU A 41 -0.43 40.39 -26.52
CA GLU A 41 -0.38 41.30 -25.38
C GLU A 41 0.34 42.60 -25.77
N PRO A 42 -0.15 43.78 -25.37
CA PRO A 42 0.47 45.06 -25.73
C PRO A 42 1.86 45.19 -25.11
N THR A 43 2.82 45.61 -25.91
CA THR A 43 4.19 45.93 -25.53
C THR A 43 4.19 47.09 -24.53
N VAL A 44 4.58 46.87 -23.29
CA VAL A 44 4.77 47.91 -22.27
C VAL A 44 6.08 48.66 -22.57
N THR A 45 5.96 49.91 -22.92
CA THR A 45 7.09 50.85 -23.04
C THR A 45 7.58 51.19 -21.62
N ALA A 46 8.86 51.01 -21.36
CA ALA A 46 9.46 51.30 -20.06
C ALA A 46 9.34 52.83 -19.74
N THR A 47 8.63 53.12 -18.65
CA THR A 47 8.58 54.46 -18.04
C THR A 47 9.79 54.62 -17.10
N PRO A 48 10.49 55.77 -17.07
CA PRO A 48 11.65 55.95 -16.20
C PRO A 48 11.28 55.87 -14.74
N GLU A 49 12.14 55.20 -13.98
CA GLU A 49 12.03 54.92 -12.54
C GLU A 49 12.02 56.22 -11.73
N PRO A 50 11.04 56.45 -10.83
CA PRO A 50 11.07 57.60 -9.93
C PRO A 50 12.07 57.36 -8.79
N THR A 51 12.89 58.40 -8.53
CA THR A 51 13.84 58.45 -7.40
C THR A 51 13.10 58.25 -6.08
N VAL A 52 13.41 57.18 -5.38
CA VAL A 52 12.81 56.85 -4.08
C VAL A 52 13.40 57.74 -2.98
N THR A 53 12.59 58.61 -2.42
CA THR A 53 12.88 59.30 -1.15
C THR A 53 12.62 58.30 -0.03
N ALA A 54 13.62 58.08 0.84
CA ALA A 54 13.51 57.10 1.95
C ALA A 54 12.37 57.50 2.90
N THR A 55 11.37 56.62 2.97
CA THR A 55 10.30 56.67 3.99
C THR A 55 10.80 55.98 5.25
N PRO A 56 10.56 56.53 6.47
CA PRO A 56 11.00 55.87 7.70
C PRO A 56 10.35 54.50 7.87
N GLU A 57 11.16 53.53 8.31
CA GLU A 57 10.81 52.14 8.56
C GLU A 57 9.65 52.02 9.60
N PRO A 58 8.56 51.34 9.30
CA PRO A 58 7.49 51.14 10.28
C PRO A 58 7.96 50.25 11.43
N THR A 59 7.73 50.69 12.64
CA THR A 59 7.94 49.90 13.88
C THR A 59 7.25 48.55 13.76
N PRO A 60 7.90 47.43 14.07
CA PRO A 60 7.29 46.09 13.96
C PRO A 60 6.06 45.99 14.88
N THR A 61 4.89 45.90 14.27
CA THR A 61 3.65 45.54 14.95
C THR A 61 3.74 44.08 15.37
N ALA A 62 3.53 43.78 16.66
CA ALA A 62 3.53 42.42 17.17
C ALA A 62 2.55 41.54 16.36
N THR A 63 3.11 40.55 15.67
CA THR A 63 2.32 39.55 14.94
C THR A 63 1.53 38.73 15.95
N ALA A 64 0.20 38.80 15.88
CA ALA A 64 -0.68 37.98 16.72
C ALA A 64 -0.35 36.50 16.49
N THR A 65 -0.07 35.77 17.58
CA THR A 65 0.10 34.32 17.55
C THR A 65 -1.18 33.70 16.97
N PRO A 66 -1.08 32.87 15.92
CA PRO A 66 -2.28 32.25 15.36
C PRO A 66 -2.99 31.41 16.41
N THR A 67 -4.24 31.71 16.66
CA THR A 67 -5.12 30.90 17.52
C THR A 67 -5.20 29.52 16.87
N PRO A 68 -4.98 28.41 17.61
CA PRO A 68 -5.07 27.08 17.05
C PRO A 68 -6.48 26.88 16.48
N THR A 69 -6.57 26.57 15.21
CA THR A 69 -7.83 26.18 14.54
C THR A 69 -8.38 24.95 15.29
N PRO A 70 -9.65 24.93 15.73
CA PRO A 70 -10.23 23.77 16.40
C PRO A 70 -10.10 22.56 15.49
N THR A 71 -9.42 21.52 15.94
CA THR A 71 -9.34 20.23 15.27
C THR A 71 -10.75 19.64 15.30
N VAL A 72 -11.40 19.58 14.14
CA VAL A 72 -12.68 18.87 14.00
C VAL A 72 -12.35 17.37 14.15
N THR A 73 -12.56 16.84 15.34
CA THR A 73 -12.48 15.39 15.58
C THR A 73 -13.71 14.75 14.98
N THR A 74 -13.54 14.11 13.81
CA THR A 74 -14.59 13.25 13.26
C THR A 74 -14.84 12.13 14.28
N PRO A 75 -16.11 11.88 14.67
CA PRO A 75 -16.41 10.78 15.60
C PRO A 75 -15.88 9.45 15.05
N ALA A 76 -15.32 8.60 15.90
CA ALA A 76 -14.89 7.28 15.50
C ALA A 76 -16.08 6.47 14.97
N PRO A 77 -15.94 5.71 13.86
CA PRO A 77 -17.01 4.86 13.34
C PRO A 77 -17.47 3.88 14.42
N THR A 78 -18.77 3.64 14.46
CA THR A 78 -19.36 2.65 15.39
C THR A 78 -19.20 1.24 14.86
N GLY A 79 -19.27 0.25 15.77
CA GLY A 79 -19.19 -1.17 15.44
C GLY A 79 -17.80 -1.75 15.61
N SER A 80 -17.70 -3.02 15.25
CA SER A 80 -16.46 -3.80 15.27
C SER A 80 -16.37 -4.68 14.03
N THR A 81 -15.16 -5.11 13.71
CA THR A 81 -14.91 -6.09 12.65
C THR A 81 -13.68 -6.94 12.98
N SER A 82 -13.64 -8.14 12.42
CA SER A 82 -12.47 -9.01 12.45
C SER A 82 -12.11 -9.39 11.02
N ILE A 83 -10.84 -9.26 10.66
CA ILE A 83 -10.32 -9.51 9.31
C ILE A 83 -9.19 -10.53 9.40
N ALA A 84 -9.21 -11.56 8.53
CA ALA A 84 -8.07 -12.44 8.31
C ALA A 84 -7.25 -11.97 7.11
N VAL A 85 -5.92 -11.97 7.22
CA VAL A 85 -5.02 -11.69 6.10
C VAL A 85 -3.97 -12.77 5.99
N THR A 86 -3.79 -13.32 4.78
CA THR A 86 -2.78 -14.32 4.45
C THR A 86 -2.28 -14.10 3.02
N ALA A 87 -1.19 -14.76 2.66
CA ALA A 87 -0.64 -14.78 1.30
C ALA A 87 0.14 -16.09 1.10
N ASP A 88 0.50 -16.40 -0.13
CA ASP A 88 1.47 -17.45 -0.45
C ASP A 88 1.06 -18.82 0.11
N THR A 89 -0.21 -19.19 -0.04
CA THR A 89 -0.74 -20.42 0.57
C THR A 89 -0.40 -21.70 -0.20
N GLY A 90 -0.42 -21.65 -1.52
CA GLY A 90 -0.42 -22.86 -2.34
C GLY A 90 -1.61 -23.77 -2.06
N MET A 91 -1.54 -25.02 -2.52
CA MET A 91 -2.54 -26.06 -2.31
C MET A 91 -2.02 -27.25 -1.48
N GLY A 92 -0.94 -27.06 -0.73
CA GLY A 92 -0.36 -28.07 0.14
C GLY A 92 -1.05 -28.17 1.51
N ALA A 93 -0.59 -29.13 2.34
CA ALA A 93 -1.16 -29.38 3.68
C ALA A 93 -1.08 -28.15 4.60
N SER A 94 0.02 -27.39 4.55
CA SER A 94 0.20 -26.17 5.36
C SER A 94 -0.78 -25.06 4.95
N GLY A 95 -0.97 -24.83 3.64
CA GLY A 95 -1.99 -23.90 3.16
C GLY A 95 -3.41 -24.35 3.52
N ALA A 96 -3.69 -25.68 3.48
CA ALA A 96 -4.95 -26.24 3.96
C ALA A 96 -5.19 -25.92 5.44
N ALA A 97 -4.17 -26.08 6.28
CA ALA A 97 -4.27 -25.80 7.71
C ALA A 97 -4.57 -24.31 7.97
N VAL A 98 -3.88 -23.41 7.25
CA VAL A 98 -4.11 -21.94 7.33
C VAL A 98 -5.54 -21.59 6.91
N LEU A 99 -5.99 -22.04 5.74
CA LEU A 99 -7.34 -21.76 5.25
C LEU A 99 -8.42 -22.36 6.15
N SER A 100 -8.23 -23.59 6.67
CA SER A 100 -9.16 -24.20 7.63
C SER A 100 -9.21 -23.45 8.96
N SER A 101 -8.06 -22.94 9.43
CA SER A 101 -7.99 -22.08 10.62
C SER A 101 -8.77 -20.76 10.42
N ILE A 102 -8.63 -20.13 9.25
CA ILE A 102 -9.42 -18.93 8.88
C ILE A 102 -10.91 -19.29 8.85
N GLY A 103 -11.29 -20.38 8.16
CA GLY A 103 -12.69 -20.77 8.00
C GLY A 103 -13.38 -21.18 9.30
N SER A 104 -12.61 -21.65 10.29
CA SER A 104 -13.12 -21.98 11.64
C SER A 104 -13.19 -20.76 12.56
N SER A 105 -12.71 -19.60 12.11
CA SER A 105 -12.74 -18.37 12.90
C SER A 105 -14.01 -17.55 12.64
N ASP A 106 -14.26 -16.57 13.50
CA ASP A 106 -15.39 -15.65 13.43
C ASP A 106 -15.10 -14.37 12.63
N VAL A 107 -14.10 -14.39 11.74
CA VAL A 107 -13.77 -13.21 10.95
C VAL A 107 -14.88 -12.84 9.97
N ALA A 108 -15.15 -11.54 9.81
CA ALA A 108 -16.15 -11.02 8.90
C ALA A 108 -15.66 -10.98 7.45
N LEU A 109 -14.33 -10.95 7.25
CA LEU A 109 -13.67 -10.83 5.96
C LEU A 109 -12.33 -11.57 6.00
N ALA A 110 -11.98 -12.24 4.91
CA ALA A 110 -10.63 -12.74 4.67
C ALA A 110 -10.04 -12.07 3.41
N ALA A 111 -8.76 -11.73 3.45
CA ALA A 111 -8.01 -11.21 2.32
C ALA A 111 -6.80 -12.11 2.05
N HIS A 112 -6.60 -12.48 0.78
CA HIS A 112 -5.43 -13.21 0.30
C HIS A 112 -4.60 -12.30 -0.60
N LEU A 113 -3.34 -12.10 -0.25
CA LEU A 113 -2.46 -11.12 -0.87
C LEU A 113 -1.56 -11.74 -1.95
N GLY A 114 -2.14 -12.61 -2.80
CA GLY A 114 -1.45 -13.12 -3.99
C GLY A 114 -0.65 -14.40 -3.76
N ASP A 115 -0.16 -14.93 -4.87
CA ASP A 115 0.55 -16.20 -4.99
C ASP A 115 -0.29 -17.36 -4.44
N MET A 116 -1.30 -17.73 -5.24
CA MET A 116 -2.42 -18.58 -4.81
C MET A 116 -2.08 -20.06 -4.91
N ALA A 117 -1.88 -20.59 -6.12
CA ALA A 117 -1.81 -22.03 -6.37
C ALA A 117 -0.39 -22.60 -6.36
N TYR A 118 0.60 -21.85 -6.86
CA TYR A 118 1.97 -22.34 -7.11
C TYR A 118 2.03 -23.61 -7.95
N GLN A 119 1.07 -23.77 -8.84
CA GLN A 119 0.96 -24.87 -9.77
C GLN A 119 0.42 -24.35 -11.09
N SER A 120 0.90 -24.92 -12.20
CA SER A 120 0.42 -24.62 -13.53
C SER A 120 -0.48 -25.74 -14.04
N GLY A 121 -1.30 -25.46 -15.03
CA GLY A 121 -2.13 -26.44 -15.71
C GLY A 121 -3.56 -25.94 -15.98
N ALA A 122 -4.26 -26.62 -16.88
CA ALA A 122 -5.62 -26.26 -17.24
C ALA A 122 -6.56 -26.32 -16.04
N GLY A 123 -7.28 -25.23 -15.79
CA GLY A 123 -8.28 -25.14 -14.72
C GLY A 123 -7.69 -25.03 -13.31
N ILE A 124 -6.42 -24.65 -13.19
CA ILE A 124 -5.75 -24.48 -11.90
C ILE A 124 -6.47 -23.48 -10.99
N GLU A 125 -6.99 -22.41 -11.58
CA GLU A 125 -7.74 -21.38 -10.86
C GLU A 125 -9.01 -21.96 -10.22
N GLN A 126 -9.76 -22.77 -10.98
CA GLN A 126 -10.96 -23.40 -10.46
C GLN A 126 -10.62 -24.42 -9.37
N GLN A 127 -9.51 -25.15 -9.49
CA GLN A 127 -9.04 -26.09 -8.48
C GLN A 127 -8.71 -25.36 -7.19
N TRP A 128 -7.97 -24.27 -7.26
CA TRP A 128 -7.65 -23.45 -6.08
C TRP A 128 -8.91 -22.78 -5.49
N CYS A 129 -9.80 -22.25 -6.30
CA CYS A 129 -11.05 -21.71 -5.82
C CYS A 129 -11.90 -22.77 -5.06
N ASN A 130 -11.97 -23.99 -5.58
CA ASN A 130 -12.65 -25.09 -4.89
C ASN A 130 -11.94 -25.47 -3.59
N TYR A 131 -10.60 -25.43 -3.60
CA TYR A 131 -9.79 -25.68 -2.41
C TYR A 131 -10.04 -24.66 -1.30
N VAL A 132 -10.18 -23.37 -1.64
CA VAL A 132 -10.58 -22.31 -0.70
C VAL A 132 -12.02 -22.50 -0.24
N LYS A 133 -12.98 -22.64 -1.17
CA LYS A 133 -14.41 -22.77 -0.86
C LYS A 133 -14.75 -23.96 0.05
N ALA A 134 -13.96 -25.03 -0.02
CA ALA A 134 -14.13 -26.20 0.85
C ALA A 134 -13.72 -25.91 2.32
N ARG A 135 -13.04 -24.79 2.58
CA ARG A 135 -12.48 -24.45 3.89
C ARG A 135 -12.98 -23.13 4.46
N VAL A 136 -13.21 -22.12 3.59
CA VAL A 136 -13.55 -20.75 3.99
C VAL A 136 -14.92 -20.39 3.45
N SER A 137 -15.86 -20.12 4.33
CA SER A 137 -17.22 -19.67 4.00
C SER A 137 -17.39 -18.15 4.08
N GLN A 138 -16.46 -17.44 4.70
CA GLN A 138 -16.48 -15.98 4.83
C GLN A 138 -16.28 -15.30 3.47
N PRO A 139 -16.68 -14.02 3.30
CA PRO A 139 -16.23 -13.18 2.19
C PRO A 139 -14.69 -13.27 2.06
N PHE A 140 -14.22 -13.59 0.86
CA PHE A 140 -12.79 -13.83 0.60
C PHE A 140 -12.34 -12.93 -0.55
N GLN A 141 -11.45 -11.98 -0.26
CA GLN A 141 -10.99 -10.99 -1.22
C GLN A 141 -9.57 -11.32 -1.69
N LEU A 142 -9.28 -11.01 -2.95
CA LEU A 142 -8.03 -11.36 -3.61
C LEU A 142 -7.25 -10.13 -4.04
N VAL A 143 -5.94 -10.19 -3.90
CA VAL A 143 -4.97 -9.33 -4.59
C VAL A 143 -4.09 -10.26 -5.41
N PRO A 144 -3.72 -9.94 -6.66
CA PRO A 144 -2.82 -10.79 -7.45
C PRO A 144 -1.40 -10.75 -6.91
N GLY A 145 -0.71 -11.89 -7.02
CA GLY A 145 0.72 -12.01 -6.89
C GLY A 145 1.42 -12.15 -8.25
N ASN A 146 2.73 -12.28 -8.25
CA ASN A 146 3.50 -12.45 -9.48
C ASN A 146 3.27 -13.84 -10.13
N HIS A 147 2.84 -14.84 -9.36
CA HIS A 147 2.51 -16.17 -9.91
C HIS A 147 1.24 -16.16 -10.76
N GLU A 148 0.24 -15.33 -10.44
CA GLU A 148 -0.98 -15.18 -11.24
C GLU A 148 -0.80 -14.33 -12.50
N ALA A 149 0.33 -13.66 -12.64
CA ALA A 149 0.57 -12.73 -13.74
C ALA A 149 1.61 -13.23 -14.75
N GLN A 150 2.72 -13.76 -14.28
CA GLN A 150 3.93 -13.94 -15.07
C GLN A 150 4.39 -15.39 -15.21
N ASN A 151 4.06 -16.27 -14.27
CA ASN A 151 4.68 -17.58 -14.15
C ASN A 151 3.78 -18.76 -14.60
N GLY A 152 2.61 -18.48 -15.20
CA GLY A 152 1.75 -19.52 -15.75
C GLY A 152 0.95 -20.30 -14.70
N ASP A 153 0.86 -19.82 -13.47
CA ASP A 153 0.11 -20.42 -12.37
C ASP A 153 -1.37 -19.99 -12.38
N GLY A 154 -1.90 -19.69 -13.57
CA GLY A 154 -3.25 -19.22 -13.82
C GLY A 154 -3.34 -17.69 -13.99
N LEU A 155 -4.52 -17.22 -14.38
CA LEU A 155 -4.82 -15.81 -14.61
C LEU A 155 -5.61 -15.24 -13.43
N PHE A 156 -5.18 -14.09 -12.89
CA PHE A 156 -5.87 -13.44 -11.78
C PHE A 156 -7.36 -13.19 -12.06
N SER A 157 -7.73 -12.82 -13.28
CA SER A 157 -9.13 -12.62 -13.67
C SER A 157 -9.99 -13.88 -13.47
N ASN A 158 -9.41 -15.07 -13.68
CA ASN A 158 -10.12 -16.33 -13.48
C ASN A 158 -10.28 -16.66 -11.98
N TYR A 159 -9.25 -16.41 -11.17
CA TYR A 159 -9.36 -16.51 -9.71
C TYR A 159 -10.43 -15.55 -9.17
N ALA A 160 -10.42 -14.29 -9.61
CA ALA A 160 -11.42 -13.30 -9.23
C ALA A 160 -12.83 -13.68 -9.68
N ALA A 161 -12.98 -14.34 -10.83
CA ALA A 161 -14.27 -14.81 -11.34
C ALA A 161 -14.80 -16.01 -10.54
N CYS A 162 -13.94 -16.98 -10.18
CA CYS A 162 -14.38 -18.15 -9.41
C CYS A 162 -14.50 -17.87 -7.89
N LEU A 163 -13.85 -16.82 -7.38
CA LEU A 163 -14.04 -16.28 -6.03
C LEU A 163 -14.40 -14.78 -6.11
N PRO A 164 -15.61 -14.45 -6.59
CA PRO A 164 -16.02 -13.05 -6.71
C PRO A 164 -16.15 -12.38 -5.33
N SER A 165 -15.94 -11.08 -5.30
CA SER A 165 -16.23 -10.31 -4.09
C SER A 165 -17.69 -10.47 -3.69
N ARG A 166 -17.93 -10.80 -2.41
CA ARG A 166 -19.28 -10.89 -1.81
C ARG A 166 -19.63 -9.65 -0.99
N LEU A 167 -18.77 -8.64 -1.01
CA LEU A 167 -18.95 -7.38 -0.32
C LEU A 167 -19.12 -6.26 -1.35
N GLY A 168 -19.79 -5.19 -0.97
CA GLY A 168 -19.78 -3.96 -1.74
C GLY A 168 -18.37 -3.38 -1.78
N ILE A 169 -17.81 -3.25 -2.98
CA ILE A 169 -16.46 -2.74 -3.20
C ILE A 169 -16.46 -1.48 -4.04
N GLY A 170 -15.46 -0.63 -3.84
CA GLY A 170 -15.07 0.40 -4.79
C GLY A 170 -13.83 -0.02 -5.58
N GLY A 171 -13.67 0.50 -6.79
CA GLY A 171 -12.53 0.15 -7.65
C GLY A 171 -12.80 -1.02 -8.59
N ASP A 172 -11.74 -1.74 -8.96
CA ASP A 172 -11.75 -2.81 -9.96
C ASP A 172 -11.16 -4.11 -9.38
N TYR A 173 -12.02 -4.95 -8.83
CA TYR A 173 -11.62 -6.21 -8.18
C TYR A 173 -10.88 -7.14 -9.13
N GLY A 174 -11.39 -7.31 -10.35
CA GLY A 174 -10.81 -8.20 -11.37
C GLY A 174 -9.43 -7.76 -11.86
N ARG A 175 -9.02 -6.54 -11.51
CA ARG A 175 -7.70 -5.99 -11.83
C ARG A 175 -6.84 -5.72 -10.59
N GLY A 176 -7.23 -6.25 -9.41
CA GLY A 176 -6.45 -6.16 -8.18
C GLY A 176 -6.29 -4.74 -7.62
N GLN A 177 -7.27 -3.86 -7.84
CA GLN A 177 -7.30 -2.50 -7.30
C GLN A 177 -8.70 -2.18 -6.78
N TRP A 178 -8.91 -2.36 -5.49
CA TRP A 178 -10.22 -2.27 -4.87
C TRP A 178 -10.14 -1.80 -3.41
N TRP A 179 -11.25 -1.39 -2.85
CA TRP A 179 -11.40 -1.15 -1.42
C TRP A 179 -12.77 -1.64 -0.93
N VAL A 180 -12.85 -1.92 0.36
CA VAL A 180 -14.07 -2.31 1.04
C VAL A 180 -14.08 -1.71 2.44
N ASP A 181 -15.27 -1.32 2.90
CA ASP A 181 -15.49 -0.94 4.28
C ASP A 181 -16.05 -2.13 5.07
N SER A 182 -15.41 -2.45 6.18
CA SER A 182 -15.84 -3.48 7.12
C SER A 182 -15.84 -2.87 8.52
N GLY A 183 -17.02 -2.54 9.03
CA GLY A 183 -17.15 -1.81 10.29
C GLY A 183 -16.30 -0.53 10.31
N PRO A 184 -15.44 -0.36 11.32
CA PRO A 184 -14.59 0.83 11.45
C PRO A 184 -13.33 0.80 10.54
N VAL A 185 -13.18 -0.17 9.65
CA VAL A 185 -11.99 -0.37 8.80
C VAL A 185 -12.32 -0.11 7.34
N ARG A 186 -11.46 0.67 6.68
CA ARG A 186 -11.30 0.67 5.23
C ARG A 186 -10.10 -0.20 4.86
N TYR A 187 -10.39 -1.33 4.20
CA TYR A 187 -9.36 -2.22 3.66
C TYR A 187 -9.19 -1.96 2.16
N ILE A 188 -7.95 -1.72 1.73
CA ILE A 188 -7.60 -1.35 0.35
C ILE A 188 -6.68 -2.43 -0.20
N GLY A 189 -7.06 -3.08 -1.30
CA GLY A 189 -6.23 -4.01 -2.04
C GLY A 189 -5.62 -3.35 -3.26
N ILE A 190 -4.30 -3.45 -3.43
CA ILE A 190 -3.55 -2.93 -4.58
C ILE A 190 -2.56 -3.95 -5.12
N SER A 191 -2.18 -3.80 -6.40
CA SER A 191 -1.27 -4.72 -7.09
C SER A 191 -0.10 -4.00 -7.75
N PRO A 192 0.79 -3.34 -6.98
CA PRO A 192 1.92 -2.61 -7.54
C PRO A 192 2.90 -3.57 -8.22
N ASN A 193 3.31 -3.22 -9.45
CA ASN A 193 4.26 -3.95 -10.29
C ASN A 193 3.87 -5.41 -10.64
N ILE A 194 2.60 -5.76 -10.55
CA ILE A 194 2.11 -7.05 -11.02
C ILE A 194 1.68 -6.91 -12.49
N ALA A 195 2.35 -7.66 -13.38
CA ALA A 195 2.08 -7.63 -14.82
C ALA A 195 0.85 -8.47 -15.17
N LEU A 196 -0.34 -7.90 -15.05
CA LEU A 196 -1.58 -8.53 -15.47
C LEU A 196 -1.78 -8.39 -16.98
N PRO A 197 -2.57 -9.25 -17.64
CA PRO A 197 -2.95 -9.08 -19.05
C PRO A 197 -3.59 -7.72 -19.36
N SER A 198 -4.24 -7.10 -18.36
CA SER A 198 -4.82 -5.77 -18.42
C SER A 198 -3.82 -4.63 -18.24
N GLY A 199 -2.53 -4.93 -18.14
CA GLY A 199 -1.43 -3.99 -17.88
C GLY A 199 -0.88 -4.06 -16.47
N THR A 200 0.34 -3.55 -16.30
CA THR A 200 1.02 -3.42 -15.02
C THR A 200 0.62 -2.11 -14.35
N ARG A 201 0.15 -2.17 -13.11
CA ARG A 201 -0.14 -0.97 -12.34
C ARG A 201 1.12 -0.45 -11.66
N GLN A 202 1.42 0.79 -11.91
CA GLN A 202 2.54 1.49 -11.28
C GLN A 202 2.00 2.58 -10.37
N TYR A 203 2.22 2.43 -9.05
CA TYR A 203 1.81 3.43 -8.06
C TYR A 203 2.89 4.49 -7.84
N ALA A 204 3.59 4.88 -8.90
CA ALA A 204 4.58 5.93 -8.86
C ALA A 204 3.93 7.30 -8.62
N ALA A 205 4.69 8.23 -8.06
CA ALA A 205 4.23 9.61 -7.85
C ALA A 205 3.71 10.22 -9.16
N GLY A 206 2.49 10.78 -9.12
CA GLY A 206 1.83 11.39 -10.27
C GLY A 206 1.10 10.43 -11.21
N SER A 207 1.11 9.10 -10.96
CA SER A 207 0.29 8.16 -11.73
C SER A 207 -1.18 8.24 -11.36
N SER A 208 -2.06 7.79 -12.27
CA SER A 208 -3.50 7.68 -12.02
C SER A 208 -3.83 6.68 -10.91
N GLU A 209 -3.08 5.59 -10.83
CA GLU A 209 -3.19 4.58 -9.78
C GLU A 209 -2.85 5.16 -8.43
N ARG A 210 -1.81 6.03 -8.38
CA ARG A 210 -1.44 6.72 -7.16
C ARG A 210 -2.52 7.72 -6.73
N ALA A 211 -3.01 8.55 -7.65
CA ALA A 211 -4.07 9.52 -7.35
C ALA A 211 -5.36 8.82 -6.85
N TRP A 212 -5.70 7.67 -7.42
CA TRP A 212 -6.81 6.85 -6.95
C TRP A 212 -6.56 6.36 -5.51
N LEU A 213 -5.39 5.79 -5.23
CA LEU A 213 -5.03 5.27 -3.90
C LEU A 213 -5.08 6.38 -2.84
N ASP A 214 -4.48 7.53 -3.16
CA ASP A 214 -4.48 8.71 -2.29
C ASP A 214 -5.91 9.16 -1.96
N GLY A 215 -6.78 9.23 -2.97
CA GLY A 215 -8.19 9.57 -2.80
C GLY A 215 -8.93 8.60 -1.88
N VAL A 216 -8.71 7.29 -2.05
CA VAL A 216 -9.35 6.24 -1.24
C VAL A 216 -8.85 6.28 0.21
N ILE A 217 -7.54 6.47 0.44
CA ILE A 217 -6.96 6.64 1.78
C ILE A 217 -7.58 7.86 2.47
N GLN A 218 -7.62 9.02 1.80
CA GLN A 218 -8.14 10.26 2.38
C GLN A 218 -9.64 10.16 2.70
N GLN A 219 -10.44 9.48 1.87
CA GLN A 219 -11.85 9.22 2.15
C GLN A 219 -12.02 8.37 3.41
N GLY A 220 -11.24 7.29 3.59
CA GLY A 220 -11.28 6.46 4.79
C GLY A 220 -10.89 7.25 6.05
N LYS A 221 -9.85 8.07 5.95
CA LYS A 221 -9.43 8.96 7.06
C LYS A 221 -10.48 10.01 7.41
N ALA A 222 -11.09 10.64 6.41
CA ALA A 222 -12.17 11.61 6.61
C ALA A 222 -13.42 10.98 7.27
N ALA A 223 -13.68 9.70 6.96
CA ALA A 223 -14.73 8.91 7.62
C ALA A 223 -14.31 8.43 9.03
N GLY A 224 -13.11 8.77 9.50
CA GLY A 224 -12.61 8.33 10.80
C GLY A 224 -12.22 6.85 10.85
N GLN A 225 -12.10 6.15 9.74
CA GLN A 225 -11.82 4.71 9.71
C GLN A 225 -10.34 4.39 10.02
N TRP A 226 -10.08 3.16 10.42
CA TRP A 226 -8.77 2.56 10.33
C TRP A 226 -8.49 2.28 8.85
N VAL A 227 -7.32 2.67 8.36
CA VAL A 227 -6.93 2.47 6.96
C VAL A 227 -5.86 1.39 6.89
N ILE A 228 -6.19 0.29 6.21
CA ILE A 228 -5.30 -0.84 5.99
C ILE A 228 -5.06 -0.98 4.48
N VAL A 229 -3.80 -1.11 4.07
CA VAL A 229 -3.42 -1.36 2.68
C VAL A 229 -2.81 -2.75 2.56
N GLY A 230 -3.39 -3.58 1.71
CA GLY A 230 -2.91 -4.93 1.38
C GLY A 230 -2.33 -4.98 -0.04
N MET A 231 -1.16 -5.59 -0.19
CA MET A 231 -0.52 -5.80 -1.51
C MET A 231 0.35 -7.05 -1.48
N HIS A 232 0.77 -7.55 -2.66
CA HIS A 232 1.64 -8.72 -2.72
C HIS A 232 3.11 -8.35 -2.50
N ILE A 233 3.70 -7.55 -3.39
CA ILE A 233 5.16 -7.29 -3.40
C ILE A 233 5.55 -6.31 -2.30
N PRO A 234 6.43 -6.69 -1.35
CA PRO A 234 6.97 -5.80 -0.32
C PRO A 234 8.15 -4.96 -0.85
N CYS A 235 8.46 -3.86 -0.16
CA CYS A 235 9.76 -3.19 -0.20
C CYS A 235 10.38 -3.14 1.20
N LEU A 236 9.55 -3.03 2.25
CA LEU A 236 10.01 -3.25 3.62
C LEU A 236 9.80 -4.73 3.96
N THR A 237 10.89 -5.48 3.97
CA THR A 237 10.91 -6.93 4.24
C THR A 237 12.24 -7.34 4.86
N VAL A 238 12.26 -8.46 5.56
CA VAL A 238 13.48 -9.19 5.96
C VAL A 238 13.70 -10.41 5.07
N GLY A 239 12.85 -10.63 4.07
CA GLY A 239 13.00 -11.73 3.13
C GLY A 239 14.12 -11.51 2.12
N ILE A 240 14.27 -12.47 1.21
CA ILE A 240 15.39 -12.51 0.28
C ILE A 240 15.14 -11.77 -1.04
N HIS A 241 13.89 -11.43 -1.36
CA HIS A 241 13.54 -10.80 -2.65
C HIS A 241 13.86 -9.30 -2.70
N GLY A 242 13.83 -8.62 -1.58
CA GLY A 242 14.03 -7.17 -1.55
C GLY A 242 12.86 -6.39 -2.17
N CYS A 243 13.15 -5.18 -2.68
CA CYS A 243 12.13 -4.28 -3.22
C CYS A 243 12.01 -4.41 -4.75
N GLU A 244 10.94 -4.98 -5.23
CA GLU A 244 10.67 -5.21 -6.66
C GLU A 244 9.58 -4.28 -7.23
N ARG A 245 9.29 -3.18 -6.60
CA ARG A 245 8.31 -2.15 -7.02
C ARG A 245 8.82 -0.74 -6.78
N ASP A 246 8.00 0.28 -7.04
CA ASP A 246 8.35 1.67 -6.70
C ASP A 246 8.64 1.81 -5.18
N LYS A 247 9.89 2.20 -4.89
CA LYS A 247 10.40 2.37 -3.52
C LYS A 247 9.77 3.55 -2.78
N THR A 248 9.18 4.50 -3.48
CA THR A 248 8.58 5.69 -2.86
C THR A 248 7.24 5.39 -2.22
N LEU A 249 6.54 4.35 -2.67
CA LEU A 249 5.18 4.03 -2.23
C LEU A 249 5.08 3.85 -0.71
N ASP A 250 6.03 3.15 -0.07
CA ASP A 250 5.98 2.93 1.39
C ASP A 250 6.13 4.24 2.17
N GLY A 251 7.07 5.11 1.74
CA GLY A 251 7.25 6.43 2.35
C GLY A 251 6.01 7.30 2.24
N ASP A 252 5.31 7.18 1.13
CA ASP A 252 4.07 7.90 0.88
C ASP A 252 2.89 7.35 1.71
N LEU A 253 2.77 6.03 1.87
CA LEU A 253 1.77 5.42 2.76
C LEU A 253 1.97 5.86 4.21
N ILE A 254 3.22 5.93 4.67
CA ILE A 254 3.57 6.48 5.99
C ILE A 254 3.15 7.96 6.08
N THR A 255 3.51 8.78 5.10
CA THR A 255 3.19 10.21 5.07
C THR A 255 1.69 10.46 5.08
N GLN A 256 0.91 9.62 4.41
CA GLN A 256 -0.55 9.68 4.42
C GLN A 256 -1.18 9.17 5.70
N GLY A 257 -0.40 8.55 6.60
CA GLY A 257 -0.86 8.05 7.90
C GLY A 257 -1.77 6.82 7.74
N VAL A 258 -1.40 5.89 6.86
CA VAL A 258 -1.96 4.53 6.83
C VAL A 258 -1.62 3.85 8.15
N ASP A 259 -2.58 3.17 8.76
CA ASP A 259 -2.37 2.56 10.07
C ASP A 259 -1.56 1.27 9.98
N LEU A 260 -1.87 0.42 8.98
CA LEU A 260 -1.24 -0.88 8.77
C LEU A 260 -1.08 -1.17 7.27
N VAL A 261 0.10 -1.63 6.86
CA VAL A 261 0.37 -2.18 5.52
C VAL A 261 0.68 -3.66 5.67
N VAL A 262 -0.04 -4.51 4.92
CA VAL A 262 0.13 -5.98 4.95
C VAL A 262 0.55 -6.46 3.57
N GLN A 263 1.58 -7.31 3.52
CA GLN A 263 2.26 -7.72 2.29
C GLN A 263 2.48 -9.23 2.25
N GLY A 264 2.67 -9.81 1.05
CA GLY A 264 2.98 -11.22 0.82
C GLY A 264 4.37 -11.42 0.23
N HIS A 265 4.49 -12.35 -0.76
CA HIS A 265 5.64 -12.60 -1.63
C HIS A 265 6.88 -13.23 -0.96
N ASP A 266 7.37 -12.64 0.09
CA ASP A 266 8.42 -13.25 0.90
C ASP A 266 7.82 -14.30 1.84
N HIS A 267 8.19 -15.58 1.64
CA HIS A 267 7.61 -16.72 2.38
C HIS A 267 8.11 -16.76 3.83
N ASN A 268 7.89 -15.68 4.54
CA ASN A 268 8.23 -15.50 5.94
C ASN A 268 7.14 -14.68 6.65
N TYR A 269 7.27 -14.55 7.95
CA TYR A 269 6.53 -13.56 8.72
C TYR A 269 7.49 -12.51 9.21
N SER A 270 7.15 -11.25 9.03
CA SER A 270 7.84 -10.15 9.70
C SER A 270 6.91 -8.98 9.95
N ARG A 271 7.13 -8.30 11.08
CA ARG A 271 6.35 -7.11 11.46
C ARG A 271 7.26 -6.03 12.03
N SER A 272 7.17 -4.82 11.45
CA SER A 272 7.89 -3.66 11.95
C SER A 272 7.30 -3.15 13.27
N HIS A 273 8.07 -2.46 14.06
CA HIS A 273 7.56 -1.49 15.03
C HIS A 273 6.74 -0.40 14.31
N GLN A 274 6.11 0.51 15.06
CA GLN A 274 5.48 1.69 14.44
C GLN A 274 6.57 2.65 13.96
N ILE A 275 6.54 3.04 12.67
CA ILE A 275 7.56 3.85 12.02
C ILE A 275 6.98 5.11 11.39
N THR A 276 7.71 6.24 11.46
CA THR A 276 7.32 7.53 10.86
C THR A 276 8.02 7.84 9.55
N GLN A 277 9.11 7.15 9.26
CA GLN A 277 9.88 7.19 8.02
C GLN A 277 10.44 5.79 7.80
N LEU A 278 10.94 5.51 6.61
CA LEU A 278 11.61 4.25 6.33
C LEU A 278 12.73 4.01 7.35
N ALA A 279 12.64 2.92 8.10
CA ALA A 279 13.55 2.51 9.17
C ALA A 279 13.60 3.42 10.43
N LYS A 280 12.71 4.43 10.57
CA LYS A 280 12.66 5.25 11.77
C LYS A 280 11.55 4.80 12.70
N VAL A 281 11.89 3.99 13.68
CA VAL A 281 10.98 3.58 14.77
C VAL A 281 10.61 4.79 15.62
N VAL A 282 9.31 4.94 15.89
CA VAL A 282 8.75 5.98 16.74
C VAL A 282 8.18 5.37 18.02
N ASP A 283 7.79 4.11 17.98
CA ASP A 283 7.24 3.37 19.10
C ASP A 283 7.53 1.88 18.95
N SER A 284 7.97 1.20 20.01
CA SER A 284 8.44 -0.18 19.99
C SER A 284 7.88 -1.07 21.10
N ASP A 285 6.87 -0.61 21.84
CA ASP A 285 6.30 -1.36 22.98
C ASP A 285 5.09 -2.24 22.61
N ASN A 286 4.72 -2.28 21.32
CA ASN A 286 3.55 -2.98 20.76
C ASN A 286 2.19 -2.38 21.18
N ALA A 287 2.17 -1.22 21.85
CA ALA A 287 0.98 -0.46 22.26
C ALA A 287 0.99 0.93 21.59
N TYR A 288 0.76 0.96 20.30
CA TYR A 288 0.95 2.11 19.43
C TYR A 288 -0.21 3.12 19.48
N THR A 289 0.05 4.32 18.96
CA THR A 289 -0.96 5.38 18.85
C THR A 289 -1.25 5.71 17.37
N LYS A 290 -2.54 5.79 17.01
CA LYS A 290 -2.98 6.18 15.65
C LYS A 290 -2.43 7.55 15.26
N GLY A 291 -1.94 7.62 14.02
CA GLY A 291 -1.39 8.86 13.46
C GLY A 291 0.05 9.19 13.86
N ARG A 292 0.69 8.40 14.75
CA ARG A 292 2.11 8.58 15.07
C ARG A 292 3.04 7.88 14.08
N GLY A 293 2.53 6.97 13.28
CA GLY A 293 3.29 6.22 12.28
C GLY A 293 2.47 5.07 11.69
N THR A 294 3.12 4.25 10.88
CA THR A 294 2.56 3.09 10.19
C THR A 294 3.25 1.81 10.66
N VAL A 295 2.51 0.70 10.75
CA VAL A 295 3.06 -0.64 10.96
C VAL A 295 3.09 -1.36 9.62
N PHE A 296 4.19 -2.05 9.30
CA PHE A 296 4.33 -2.91 8.13
C PHE A 296 4.44 -4.36 8.56
N ALA A 297 3.75 -5.25 7.84
CA ALA A 297 3.85 -6.68 8.07
C ALA A 297 3.94 -7.44 6.76
N VAL A 298 4.79 -8.46 6.72
CA VAL A 298 4.81 -9.49 5.67
C VAL A 298 4.17 -10.74 6.24
N VAL A 299 3.15 -11.26 5.56
CA VAL A 299 2.37 -12.44 5.94
C VAL A 299 2.44 -13.54 4.87
N GLY A 300 3.56 -13.62 4.15
CA GLY A 300 3.83 -14.65 3.15
C GLY A 300 4.09 -16.04 3.73
N ASN A 301 3.85 -16.20 5.02
CA ASN A 301 3.93 -17.44 5.76
C ASN A 301 2.64 -18.28 5.69
N GLY A 302 1.80 -18.10 4.66
CA GLY A 302 0.51 -18.77 4.48
C GLY A 302 0.57 -20.27 4.15
N GLY A 303 1.76 -20.82 3.90
CA GLY A 303 1.90 -22.29 3.77
C GLY A 303 2.77 -22.79 2.65
N HIS A 304 3.09 -21.98 1.63
CA HIS A 304 4.01 -22.40 0.58
C HIS A 304 5.47 -22.23 1.03
N LYS A 305 6.27 -23.28 0.85
CA LYS A 305 7.74 -23.37 1.03
C LYS A 305 8.37 -22.22 1.83
N PRO A 306 8.43 -22.26 3.14
CA PRO A 306 9.07 -21.23 3.94
C PRO A 306 10.50 -20.95 3.48
N ARG A 307 10.94 -19.70 3.59
CA ARG A 307 12.28 -19.24 3.16
C ARG A 307 13.07 -18.65 4.33
N GLU A 308 14.35 -18.46 4.09
CA GLU A 308 15.23 -17.76 5.01
C GLU A 308 14.90 -16.27 5.08
N ILE A 309 15.33 -15.65 6.17
CA ILE A 309 15.32 -14.20 6.35
C ILE A 309 16.76 -13.67 6.41
N THR A 310 16.95 -12.42 6.03
CA THR A 310 18.27 -11.74 6.06
C THR A 310 18.67 -11.29 7.46
N GLY A 311 17.85 -11.57 8.46
CA GLY A 311 18.00 -11.19 9.86
C GLY A 311 16.75 -10.49 10.38
N CYS A 312 16.77 -10.07 11.65
CA CYS A 312 15.68 -9.31 12.27
C CYS A 312 16.24 -8.02 12.90
N PRO A 313 16.55 -6.98 12.09
CA PRO A 313 17.08 -5.71 12.59
C PRO A 313 16.10 -5.01 13.55
N ALA A 314 16.60 -4.07 14.36
CA ALA A 314 15.85 -3.39 15.41
C ALA A 314 14.58 -2.62 14.97
N MET A 315 14.40 -2.39 13.68
CA MET A 315 13.15 -1.86 13.13
C MET A 315 12.00 -2.88 13.20
N TRP A 316 12.31 -4.17 13.26
CA TRP A 316 11.35 -5.26 13.25
C TRP A 316 11.09 -5.75 14.67
N ALA A 317 9.83 -5.88 15.01
CA ALA A 317 9.38 -6.39 16.31
C ALA A 317 9.26 -7.91 16.33
N ALA A 318 8.98 -8.52 15.15
CA ALA A 318 8.84 -9.96 15.01
C ALA A 318 9.32 -10.41 13.64
N CYS A 319 10.05 -11.52 13.58
CA CYS A 319 10.54 -12.12 12.33
C CYS A 319 10.58 -13.65 12.46
N SER A 320 10.21 -14.36 11.40
CA SER A 320 10.28 -15.82 11.34
C SER A 320 10.58 -16.30 9.92
N GLY A 321 11.68 -17.01 9.74
CA GLY A 321 12.07 -17.71 8.53
C GLY A 321 12.73 -19.05 8.88
N THR A 322 13.14 -19.83 7.90
CA THR A 322 13.72 -21.18 8.12
C THR A 322 15.00 -21.16 8.96
N ASN A 323 15.73 -20.05 8.90
CA ASN A 323 16.95 -19.81 9.68
C ASN A 323 16.73 -19.10 11.02
N SER A 324 15.47 -18.85 11.41
CA SER A 324 15.14 -18.28 12.72
C SER A 324 15.29 -19.31 13.85
N PRO A 325 15.56 -18.89 15.09
CA PRO A 325 15.50 -19.78 16.25
C PRO A 325 14.14 -20.48 16.34
N GLY A 326 14.14 -21.82 16.33
CA GLY A 326 12.93 -22.63 16.29
C GLY A 326 12.30 -22.83 14.91
N GLY A 327 12.91 -22.29 13.85
CA GLY A 327 12.47 -22.43 12.46
C GLY A 327 11.38 -21.47 12.04
N SER A 328 10.77 -21.74 10.87
CA SER A 328 9.68 -20.93 10.31
C SER A 328 8.37 -21.13 11.05
N THR A 329 7.53 -20.10 11.02
CA THR A 329 6.17 -20.14 11.53
C THR A 329 5.19 -19.96 10.39
N THR A 330 4.20 -20.87 10.28
CA THR A 330 3.10 -20.81 9.32
C THR A 330 1.83 -20.32 10.01
N GLY A 331 1.08 -19.44 9.35
CA GLY A 331 -0.13 -18.88 9.94
C GLY A 331 -0.73 -17.75 9.09
N TRP A 332 -1.54 -16.93 9.74
CA TRP A 332 -2.24 -15.80 9.14
C TRP A 332 -2.36 -14.67 10.16
N MET A 333 -2.52 -13.44 9.72
CA MET A 333 -2.74 -12.30 10.61
C MET A 333 -4.24 -12.10 10.84
N ARG A 334 -4.67 -12.10 12.10
CA ARG A 334 -5.99 -11.65 12.52
C ARG A 334 -5.92 -10.19 12.93
N ILE A 335 -6.86 -9.39 12.44
CA ILE A 335 -7.02 -7.97 12.76
C ILE A 335 -8.41 -7.78 13.35
N ASP A 336 -8.48 -7.42 14.63
CA ASP A 336 -9.72 -7.09 15.33
C ASP A 336 -9.78 -5.57 15.52
N ALA A 337 -10.82 -4.91 15.04
CA ALA A 337 -10.96 -3.46 15.11
C ALA A 337 -12.30 -3.02 15.70
N THR A 338 -12.23 -2.02 16.56
CA THR A 338 -13.35 -1.23 17.08
C THR A 338 -13.19 0.23 16.66
N GLY A 339 -14.13 1.09 17.02
CA GLY A 339 -13.97 2.54 16.78
C GLY A 339 -12.73 3.15 17.45
N SER A 340 -12.22 2.57 18.54
CA SER A 340 -11.11 3.11 19.33
C SER A 340 -9.82 2.31 19.27
N THR A 341 -9.85 1.03 18.88
CA THR A 341 -8.70 0.13 18.91
C THR A 341 -8.61 -0.70 17.62
N LEU A 342 -7.40 -0.97 17.17
CA LEU A 342 -7.07 -1.98 16.17
C LEU A 342 -6.02 -2.89 16.80
N THR A 343 -6.36 -4.17 17.00
CA THR A 343 -5.42 -5.20 17.49
C THR A 343 -5.14 -6.18 16.38
N ALA A 344 -3.86 -6.42 16.09
CA ALA A 344 -3.46 -7.43 15.13
C ALA A 344 -2.58 -8.49 15.80
N ARG A 345 -2.78 -9.76 15.43
CA ARG A 345 -2.00 -10.88 15.95
C ARG A 345 -1.74 -11.94 14.90
N LEU A 346 -0.62 -12.62 15.01
CA LEU A 346 -0.33 -13.84 14.26
C LEU A 346 -1.12 -15.01 14.85
N VAL A 347 -1.98 -15.64 14.05
CA VAL A 347 -2.63 -16.90 14.37
C VAL A 347 -1.78 -18.01 13.77
N THR A 348 -1.04 -18.70 14.61
CA THR A 348 -0.07 -19.72 14.22
C THR A 348 -0.75 -21.07 14.00
N THR A 349 -0.51 -21.70 12.86
CA THR A 349 -0.91 -23.09 12.58
C THR A 349 0.25 -24.07 12.75
N SER A 350 1.49 -23.59 12.64
CA SER A 350 2.72 -24.35 12.87
C SER A 350 3.88 -23.40 13.18
N GLY A 351 4.81 -23.81 14.04
CA GLY A 351 6.00 -23.04 14.40
C GLY A 351 5.86 -22.28 15.72
N PRO A 352 6.96 -21.70 16.22
CA PRO A 352 7.03 -21.20 17.59
C PRO A 352 6.66 -19.72 17.76
N LEU A 353 6.61 -18.92 16.68
CA LEU A 353 6.44 -17.46 16.80
C LEU A 353 5.03 -17.12 17.28
N THR A 354 4.97 -16.23 18.25
CA THR A 354 3.77 -15.48 18.62
C THR A 354 4.00 -13.99 18.42
N ASP A 355 3.01 -13.28 17.93
CA ASP A 355 3.09 -11.83 17.75
C ASP A 355 1.74 -11.17 17.93
N THR A 356 1.72 -10.03 18.61
CA THR A 356 0.52 -9.21 18.84
C THR A 356 0.92 -7.76 19.05
N PHE A 357 0.15 -6.84 18.47
CA PHE A 357 0.24 -5.40 18.76
C PHE A 357 -1.14 -4.76 18.72
N THR A 358 -1.24 -3.58 19.33
CA THR A 358 -2.48 -2.77 19.34
C THR A 358 -2.17 -1.34 18.94
N ILE A 359 -3.05 -0.73 18.14
CA ILE A 359 -3.04 0.70 17.82
C ILE A 359 -4.29 1.30 18.47
N THR A 360 -4.14 2.36 19.29
CA THR A 360 -5.24 3.08 19.94
C THR A 360 -5.38 4.49 19.36
N ARG A 361 -6.58 5.08 19.50
CA ARG A 361 -6.85 6.49 19.16
C ARG A 361 -6.47 7.41 20.29
#